data_6f6eb239f7dff9e09a84c195b6250885
#
_entry.id   6f6eb239f7dff9e09a84c195b6250885
#
_cell.length_a   1.000
_cell.length_b   1.000
_cell.length_c   1.000
_cell.angle_alpha   90.00
_cell.angle_beta   90.00
_cell.angle_gamma   90.00
#
_symmetry.space_group_name_H-M   'P 1'
#
loop_
_entity.id
_entity.type
_entity.pdbx_description
1 polymer ?
#
loop_
_entity_poly.entity_id
_entity_poly.type
_entity_poly.pdbx_seq_one_letter_code
_entity_poly.pdbx_strand_id
1 'polypeptide(L)'
;MLTILHVSDLHFGPPYVPHVGEAVVRATHETAADLIVASGDFTQRATREQYAAAREFLDRLPDLPTVLVPGNHDVPLYDVLRRFLSPLTRYRRYIDETLCPLHELPGVTVLGINTARSLTFKDGRVSREQIEFIRETFERTNPDALRVLVTHHPLFALPVGETGDLERAAGRSELVLDAAADAGVDMLLAGHHHTASVHSARDLVTRAGAALVVQAGTATSHRLREEQQSFNRIDIQGDSVTLTLQTWSGEKFESGTEQRYELVDDHWRLAGHERTLNEPAH
;
A
#
# COMPACT_ATOMS: atom_id res chain seq x y z
N MET A 1 0.30 -15.16 15.12
CA MET A 1 0.77 -14.73 13.78
C MET A 1 -0.41 -14.12 13.08
N LEU A 2 -0.26 -12.94 12.52
CA LEU A 2 -1.27 -12.24 11.73
C LEU A 2 -0.74 -12.07 10.31
N THR A 3 -1.57 -12.35 9.31
CA THR A 3 -1.18 -12.30 7.89
C THR A 3 -1.99 -11.24 7.15
N ILE A 4 -1.31 -10.28 6.52
CA ILE A 4 -1.91 -9.26 5.65
C ILE A 4 -1.54 -9.58 4.19
N LEU A 5 -2.53 -9.56 3.30
CA LEU A 5 -2.29 -9.53 1.85
C LEU A 5 -2.41 -8.09 1.36
N HIS A 6 -1.34 -7.58 0.74
CA HIS A 6 -1.29 -6.22 0.24
C HIS A 6 -1.23 -6.23 -1.29
N VAL A 7 -2.35 -5.92 -1.92
CA VAL A 7 -2.52 -5.78 -3.37
C VAL A 7 -2.62 -4.31 -3.77
N SER A 8 -2.26 -3.97 -5.00
CA SER A 8 -2.37 -2.61 -5.53
C SER A 8 -2.55 -2.60 -7.05
N ASP A 9 -2.97 -1.47 -7.58
CA ASP A 9 -2.91 -1.16 -9.00
C ASP A 9 -3.62 -2.21 -9.87
N LEU A 10 -4.89 -2.51 -9.51
CA LEU A 10 -5.73 -3.50 -10.21
C LEU A 10 -6.08 -3.07 -11.63
N HIS A 11 -6.33 -1.75 -11.83
CA HIS A 11 -6.56 -1.12 -13.13
C HIS A 11 -7.64 -1.79 -14.00
N PHE A 12 -8.81 -2.11 -13.42
CA PHE A 12 -9.94 -2.60 -14.22
C PHE A 12 -10.20 -1.70 -15.43
N GLY A 13 -10.15 -2.29 -16.62
CA GLY A 13 -10.20 -1.62 -17.92
C GLY A 13 -9.18 -2.23 -18.89
N PRO A 14 -8.75 -1.51 -19.95
CA PRO A 14 -7.85 -2.08 -20.95
C PRO A 14 -6.55 -2.72 -20.45
N PRO A 15 -5.90 -2.20 -19.36
CA PRO A 15 -4.69 -2.84 -18.84
C PRO A 15 -4.93 -4.09 -17.99
N TYR A 16 -6.16 -4.32 -17.51
CA TYR A 16 -6.49 -5.46 -16.66
C TYR A 16 -6.33 -6.79 -17.41
N VAL A 17 -5.71 -7.77 -16.74
CA VAL A 17 -5.48 -9.11 -17.28
C VAL A 17 -6.39 -10.11 -16.56
N PRO A 18 -7.51 -10.56 -17.17
CA PRO A 18 -8.54 -11.34 -16.47
C PRO A 18 -8.03 -12.62 -15.81
N HIS A 19 -7.20 -13.40 -16.50
CA HIS A 19 -6.69 -14.66 -15.93
C HIS A 19 -5.71 -14.45 -14.77
N VAL A 20 -5.01 -13.31 -14.73
CA VAL A 20 -4.18 -12.92 -13.57
C VAL A 20 -5.08 -12.51 -12.39
N GLY A 21 -6.15 -11.75 -12.67
CA GLY A 21 -7.15 -11.43 -11.65
C GLY A 21 -7.78 -12.69 -11.02
N GLU A 22 -8.13 -13.69 -11.85
CA GLU A 22 -8.58 -15.01 -11.36
C GLU A 22 -7.54 -15.69 -10.45
N ALA A 23 -6.28 -15.56 -10.81
CA ALA A 23 -5.20 -16.13 -10.01
C ALA A 23 -4.98 -15.39 -8.69
N VAL A 24 -5.17 -14.05 -8.64
CA VAL A 24 -5.16 -13.29 -7.38
C VAL A 24 -6.28 -13.80 -6.47
N VAL A 25 -7.51 -13.92 -6.98
CA VAL A 25 -8.64 -14.45 -6.19
C VAL A 25 -8.31 -15.84 -5.62
N ARG A 26 -7.78 -16.76 -6.44
CA ARG A 26 -7.37 -18.10 -5.95
C ARG A 26 -6.30 -17.98 -4.86
N ALA A 27 -5.25 -17.22 -5.09
CA ALA A 27 -4.15 -17.06 -4.14
C ALA A 27 -4.63 -16.48 -2.79
N THR A 28 -5.60 -15.53 -2.81
CA THR A 28 -6.17 -15.00 -1.57
C THR A 28 -6.98 -16.04 -0.79
N HIS A 29 -7.69 -16.95 -1.46
CA HIS A 29 -8.39 -18.06 -0.80
C HIS A 29 -7.46 -19.15 -0.28
N GLU A 30 -6.33 -19.39 -0.96
CA GLU A 30 -5.32 -20.37 -0.55
C GLU A 30 -4.46 -19.87 0.62
N THR A 31 -4.43 -18.54 0.84
CA THR A 31 -3.67 -17.95 1.95
C THR A 31 -4.58 -17.75 3.16
N ALA A 32 -4.18 -18.29 4.32
CA ALA A 32 -4.86 -18.02 5.58
C ALA A 32 -4.57 -16.58 6.06
N ALA A 33 -5.15 -15.60 5.37
CA ALA A 33 -4.98 -14.19 5.70
C ALA A 33 -6.00 -13.72 6.74
N ASP A 34 -5.65 -12.71 7.51
CA ASP A 34 -6.51 -12.06 8.50
C ASP A 34 -7.04 -10.71 8.00
N LEU A 35 -6.36 -10.09 7.03
CA LEU A 35 -6.70 -8.78 6.47
C LEU A 35 -6.25 -8.69 5.01
N ILE A 36 -7.05 -8.02 4.19
CA ILE A 36 -6.68 -7.64 2.82
C ILE A 36 -6.54 -6.11 2.76
N VAL A 37 -5.41 -5.64 2.27
CA VAL A 37 -5.15 -4.22 1.97
C VAL A 37 -5.12 -4.05 0.46
N ALA A 38 -5.94 -3.13 -0.09
CA ALA A 38 -5.86 -2.74 -1.48
C ALA A 38 -5.52 -1.24 -1.57
N SER A 39 -4.28 -0.94 -1.94
CA SER A 39 -3.73 0.41 -1.90
C SER A 39 -3.97 1.22 -3.18
N GLY A 40 -5.17 1.09 -3.79
CA GLY A 40 -5.67 2.01 -4.80
C GLY A 40 -5.53 1.57 -6.24
N ASP A 41 -5.97 2.47 -7.14
CA ASP A 41 -6.05 2.29 -8.58
C ASP A 41 -6.86 1.03 -8.97
N PHE A 42 -8.08 0.94 -8.40
CA PHE A 42 -9.04 -0.12 -8.75
C PHE A 42 -9.43 -0.03 -10.23
N THR A 43 -9.56 1.16 -10.75
CA THR A 43 -10.00 1.42 -12.13
C THR A 43 -8.91 2.07 -12.96
N GLN A 44 -9.01 1.93 -14.28
CA GLN A 44 -8.11 2.66 -15.20
C GLN A 44 -8.58 4.09 -15.48
N ARG A 45 -9.90 4.36 -15.48
CA ARG A 45 -10.50 5.65 -15.90
C ARG A 45 -11.75 6.05 -15.12
N ALA A 46 -11.99 5.47 -13.97
CA ALA A 46 -13.13 5.75 -13.11
C ALA A 46 -14.49 5.65 -13.82
N THR A 47 -14.65 4.75 -14.81
CA THR A 47 -15.96 4.53 -15.47
C THR A 47 -16.86 3.65 -14.60
N ARG A 48 -18.16 3.65 -14.87
CA ARG A 48 -19.12 2.80 -14.17
C ARG A 48 -18.81 1.32 -14.34
N GLU A 49 -18.51 0.93 -15.55
CA GLU A 49 -18.23 -0.45 -15.96
C GLU A 49 -16.98 -0.97 -15.25
N GLN A 50 -15.94 -0.13 -15.16
CA GLN A 50 -14.69 -0.49 -14.47
C GLN A 50 -14.92 -0.64 -12.97
N TYR A 51 -15.68 0.26 -12.35
CA TYR A 51 -16.03 0.14 -10.93
C TYR A 51 -16.93 -1.08 -10.66
N ALA A 52 -17.87 -1.40 -11.55
CA ALA A 52 -18.69 -2.59 -11.40
C ALA A 52 -17.86 -3.87 -11.47
N ALA A 53 -16.92 -3.94 -12.42
CA ALA A 53 -15.98 -5.06 -12.53
C ALA A 53 -15.04 -5.17 -11.31
N ALA A 54 -14.55 -4.03 -10.81
CA ALA A 54 -13.75 -4.01 -9.57
C ALA A 54 -14.56 -4.50 -8.37
N ARG A 55 -15.83 -4.12 -8.24
CA ARG A 55 -16.73 -4.61 -7.20
C ARG A 55 -16.92 -6.13 -7.28
N GLU A 56 -17.23 -6.64 -8.49
CA GLU A 56 -17.38 -8.08 -8.74
C GLU A 56 -16.12 -8.87 -8.33
N PHE A 57 -14.94 -8.31 -8.63
CA PHE A 57 -13.67 -8.90 -8.19
C PHE A 57 -13.56 -8.91 -6.66
N LEU A 58 -13.85 -7.79 -5.99
CA LEU A 58 -13.79 -7.68 -4.54
C LEU A 58 -14.77 -8.62 -3.84
N ASP A 59 -15.99 -8.79 -4.40
CA ASP A 59 -17.01 -9.72 -3.88
C ASP A 59 -16.58 -11.20 -3.94
N ARG A 60 -15.57 -11.51 -4.72
CA ARG A 60 -15.01 -12.86 -4.87
C ARG A 60 -13.82 -13.13 -3.97
N LEU A 61 -13.27 -12.12 -3.32
CA LEU A 61 -12.23 -12.30 -2.30
C LEU A 61 -12.80 -12.99 -1.06
N PRO A 62 -11.97 -13.60 -0.22
CA PRO A 62 -12.42 -14.12 1.06
C PRO A 62 -13.15 -13.06 1.90
N ASP A 63 -14.14 -13.49 2.68
CA ASP A 63 -14.89 -12.63 3.60
C ASP A 63 -14.02 -12.27 4.82
N LEU A 64 -13.12 -11.33 4.62
CA LEU A 64 -12.14 -10.83 5.59
C LEU A 64 -12.28 -9.30 5.73
N PRO A 65 -11.83 -8.73 6.85
CA PRO A 65 -11.63 -7.28 6.95
C PRO A 65 -10.81 -6.77 5.77
N THR A 66 -11.20 -5.59 5.23
CA THR A 66 -10.50 -4.98 4.10
C THR A 66 -10.17 -3.52 4.36
N VAL A 67 -8.94 -3.09 4.06
CA VAL A 67 -8.55 -1.68 4.01
C VAL A 67 -8.41 -1.28 2.55
N LEU A 68 -9.34 -0.49 2.05
CA LEU A 68 -9.41 -0.06 0.66
C LEU A 68 -9.19 1.45 0.58
N VAL A 69 -8.18 1.92 -0.14
CA VAL A 69 -7.93 3.35 -0.35
C VAL A 69 -7.96 3.69 -1.83
N PRO A 70 -8.51 4.85 -2.25
CA PRO A 70 -8.56 5.19 -3.67
C PRO A 70 -7.20 5.66 -4.20
N GLY A 71 -6.94 5.34 -5.48
CA GLY A 71 -5.80 5.85 -6.22
C GLY A 71 -6.15 7.02 -7.17
N ASN A 72 -5.17 7.53 -7.89
CA ASN A 72 -5.38 8.66 -8.81
C ASN A 72 -6.21 8.27 -10.05
N HIS A 73 -6.17 7.00 -10.49
CA HIS A 73 -6.99 6.49 -11.58
C HIS A 73 -8.45 6.26 -11.19
N ASP A 74 -8.77 6.23 -9.90
CA ASP A 74 -10.14 6.18 -9.38
C ASP A 74 -10.82 7.57 -9.37
N VAL A 75 -10.07 8.63 -9.67
CA VAL A 75 -10.61 9.96 -9.93
C VAL A 75 -10.83 10.15 -11.43
N PRO A 76 -12.01 10.58 -11.90
CA PRO A 76 -12.29 10.76 -13.32
C PRO A 76 -11.25 11.66 -14.01
N LEU A 77 -10.68 11.19 -15.12
CA LEU A 77 -9.68 11.97 -15.87
C LEU A 77 -10.35 12.87 -16.93
N TYR A 78 -11.30 12.32 -17.68
CA TYR A 78 -11.94 12.99 -18.83
C TYR A 78 -13.29 13.65 -18.49
N ASP A 79 -13.99 13.18 -17.47
CA ASP A 79 -15.21 13.81 -16.96
C ASP A 79 -14.84 14.95 -16.01
N VAL A 80 -14.48 16.11 -16.61
CA VAL A 80 -13.99 17.29 -15.89
C VAL A 80 -14.99 17.77 -14.83
N LEU A 81 -16.29 17.78 -15.18
CA LEU A 81 -17.33 18.22 -14.25
C LEU A 81 -17.37 17.32 -13.02
N ARG A 82 -17.40 16.01 -13.22
CA ARG A 82 -17.39 15.04 -12.12
C ARG A 82 -16.09 15.09 -11.32
N ARG A 83 -14.94 15.27 -12.00
CA ARG A 83 -13.64 15.36 -11.35
C ARG A 83 -13.61 16.44 -10.26
N PHE A 84 -14.25 17.59 -10.50
CA PHE A 84 -14.22 18.70 -9.54
C PHE A 84 -15.41 18.73 -8.58
N LEU A 85 -16.59 18.30 -9.00
CA LEU A 85 -17.80 18.35 -8.17
C LEU A 85 -18.02 17.10 -7.32
N SER A 86 -17.60 15.92 -7.81
CA SER A 86 -17.89 14.65 -7.13
C SER A 86 -16.86 13.56 -7.47
N PRO A 87 -15.55 13.78 -7.22
CA PRO A 87 -14.46 12.96 -7.76
C PRO A 87 -14.54 11.48 -7.34
N LEU A 88 -14.88 11.20 -6.09
CA LEU A 88 -14.88 9.83 -5.53
C LEU A 88 -16.29 9.28 -5.26
N THR A 89 -17.33 9.88 -5.84
CA THR A 89 -18.71 9.38 -5.63
C THR A 89 -18.90 7.96 -6.15
N ARG A 90 -18.27 7.60 -7.29
CA ARG A 90 -18.32 6.22 -7.79
C ARG A 90 -17.53 5.27 -6.92
N TYR A 91 -16.33 5.68 -6.46
CA TYR A 91 -15.56 4.91 -5.49
C TYR A 91 -16.40 4.58 -4.26
N ARG A 92 -17.02 5.59 -3.62
CA ARG A 92 -17.89 5.40 -2.46
C ARG A 92 -19.07 4.49 -2.71
N ARG A 93 -19.60 4.49 -3.91
CA ARG A 93 -20.74 3.66 -4.28
C ARG A 93 -20.37 2.20 -4.54
N TYR A 94 -19.24 1.93 -5.14
CA TYR A 94 -18.89 0.61 -5.67
C TYR A 94 -17.80 -0.09 -4.84
N ILE A 95 -16.88 0.66 -4.26
CA ILE A 95 -15.71 0.09 -3.55
C ILE A 95 -15.92 0.17 -2.05
N ASP A 96 -15.85 1.37 -1.48
CA ASP A 96 -16.01 1.61 -0.05
C ASP A 96 -16.56 3.02 0.20
N GLU A 97 -17.56 3.14 1.06
CA GLU A 97 -18.13 4.43 1.45
C GLU A 97 -17.10 5.28 2.20
N THR A 98 -16.23 4.63 2.97
CA THR A 98 -15.18 5.24 3.78
C THR A 98 -13.93 5.51 2.93
N LEU A 99 -13.41 6.73 2.99
CA LEU A 99 -12.16 7.10 2.30
C LEU A 99 -10.91 7.00 3.18
N CYS A 100 -11.10 6.82 4.48
CA CYS A 100 -10.05 6.63 5.46
C CYS A 100 -10.46 5.46 6.38
N PRO A 101 -10.43 4.21 5.87
CA PRO A 101 -10.82 3.03 6.64
C PRO A 101 -9.84 2.77 7.79
N LEU A 102 -10.38 2.34 8.93
CA LEU A 102 -9.62 1.94 10.11
C LEU A 102 -10.04 0.53 10.52
N HIS A 103 -9.07 -0.36 10.69
CA HIS A 103 -9.28 -1.68 11.27
C HIS A 103 -8.32 -1.94 12.41
N GLU A 104 -8.88 -2.36 13.53
CA GLU A 104 -8.13 -2.80 14.70
C GLU A 104 -8.29 -4.31 14.85
N LEU A 105 -7.18 -5.02 14.74
CA LEU A 105 -7.08 -6.46 14.92
C LEU A 105 -6.15 -6.76 16.10
N PRO A 106 -6.21 -7.96 16.69
CA PRO A 106 -5.29 -8.31 17.77
C PRO A 106 -3.83 -8.17 17.35
N GLY A 107 -3.14 -7.17 17.90
CA GLY A 107 -1.71 -6.91 17.65
C GLY A 107 -1.41 -6.00 16.45
N VAL A 108 -2.42 -5.49 15.72
CA VAL A 108 -2.20 -4.54 14.63
C VAL A 108 -3.36 -3.56 14.47
N THR A 109 -3.04 -2.30 14.22
CA THR A 109 -3.99 -1.27 13.78
C THR A 109 -3.61 -0.78 12.39
N VAL A 110 -4.54 -0.84 11.45
CA VAL A 110 -4.32 -0.46 10.06
C VAL A 110 -5.23 0.70 9.68
N LEU A 111 -4.63 1.85 9.33
CA LEU A 111 -5.32 3.07 8.92
C LEU A 111 -5.04 3.36 7.45
N GLY A 112 -6.09 3.42 6.63
CA GLY A 112 -6.01 3.88 5.26
C GLY A 112 -6.23 5.39 5.16
N ILE A 113 -5.47 6.07 4.30
CA ILE A 113 -5.61 7.51 4.04
C ILE A 113 -5.74 7.77 2.54
N ASN A 114 -6.84 8.41 2.15
CA ASN A 114 -7.04 8.85 0.78
C ASN A 114 -6.07 9.97 0.40
N THR A 115 -5.19 9.70 -0.54
CA THR A 115 -4.25 10.68 -1.12
C THR A 115 -4.69 11.19 -2.49
N ALA A 116 -5.70 10.56 -3.14
CA ALA A 116 -6.21 10.98 -4.45
C ALA A 116 -6.96 12.31 -4.36
N ARG A 117 -6.68 13.23 -5.29
CA ARG A 117 -7.27 14.58 -5.32
C ARG A 117 -7.62 14.99 -6.74
N SER A 118 -8.64 15.83 -6.86
CA SER A 118 -9.09 16.38 -8.15
C SER A 118 -8.03 17.26 -8.84
N LEU A 119 -7.28 18.03 -8.06
CA LEU A 119 -6.30 19.00 -8.56
C LEU A 119 -4.93 18.39 -8.85
N THR A 120 -4.62 17.23 -8.28
CA THR A 120 -3.35 16.54 -8.51
C THR A 120 -3.60 15.36 -9.44
N PHE A 121 -3.25 15.47 -10.72
CA PHE A 121 -3.59 14.47 -11.74
C PHE A 121 -2.86 13.13 -11.52
N LYS A 122 -1.61 13.19 -11.15
CA LYS A 122 -0.73 12.04 -10.92
C LYS A 122 -0.26 12.00 -9.47
N ASP A 123 0.15 13.15 -8.95
CA ASP A 123 0.69 13.24 -7.61
C ASP A 123 -0.45 13.29 -6.58
N GLY A 124 -0.34 12.54 -5.51
CA GLY A 124 -1.29 12.56 -4.41
C GLY A 124 -1.09 13.77 -3.50
N ARG A 125 -2.02 13.98 -2.57
CA ARG A 125 -1.86 14.98 -1.51
C ARG A 125 -2.64 14.59 -0.26
N VAL A 126 -2.05 14.79 0.92
CA VAL A 126 -2.73 14.64 2.21
C VAL A 126 -3.20 16.00 2.71
N SER A 127 -4.39 16.07 3.29
CA SER A 127 -4.91 17.29 3.90
C SER A 127 -4.37 17.47 5.33
N ARG A 128 -4.52 18.68 5.90
CA ARG A 128 -4.10 18.92 7.28
C ARG A 128 -4.98 18.16 8.28
N GLU A 129 -6.26 18.07 7.99
CA GLU A 129 -7.24 17.33 8.77
C GLU A 129 -6.93 15.83 8.78
N GLN A 130 -6.44 15.28 7.67
CA GLN A 130 -6.01 13.90 7.60
C GLN A 130 -4.71 13.66 8.40
N ILE A 131 -3.78 14.63 8.42
CA ILE A 131 -2.56 14.54 9.22
C ILE A 131 -2.90 14.51 10.72
N GLU A 132 -3.83 15.35 11.14
CA GLU A 132 -4.32 15.33 12.54
C GLU A 132 -5.05 14.03 12.85
N PHE A 133 -5.89 13.56 11.93
CA PHE A 133 -6.59 12.28 12.08
C PHE A 133 -5.62 11.08 12.22
N ILE A 134 -4.47 11.09 11.54
CA ILE A 134 -3.42 10.07 11.72
C ILE A 134 -2.91 10.10 13.17
N ARG A 135 -2.56 11.29 13.69
CA ARG A 135 -2.08 11.43 15.07
C ARG A 135 -3.11 10.95 16.08
N GLU A 136 -4.31 11.51 16.01
CA GLU A 136 -5.40 11.18 16.95
C GLU A 136 -5.77 9.69 16.91
N THR A 137 -5.71 9.05 15.75
CA THR A 137 -6.04 7.63 15.63
C THR A 137 -4.99 6.77 16.30
N PHE A 138 -3.72 6.97 15.99
CA PHE A 138 -2.66 6.14 16.54
C PHE A 138 -2.34 6.44 18.01
N GLU A 139 -2.59 7.67 18.50
CA GLU A 139 -2.52 7.99 19.93
C GLU A 139 -3.53 7.19 20.79
N ARG A 140 -4.68 6.83 20.20
CA ARG A 140 -5.75 6.06 20.89
C ARG A 140 -5.60 4.55 20.72
N THR A 141 -4.71 4.13 19.85
CA THR A 141 -4.44 2.71 19.55
C THR A 141 -3.71 2.06 20.72
N ASN A 142 -3.94 0.75 20.92
CA ASN A 142 -3.17 -0.04 21.88
C ASN A 142 -1.65 0.17 21.62
N PRO A 143 -0.86 0.59 22.62
CA PRO A 143 0.58 0.85 22.44
C PRO A 143 1.38 -0.39 21.99
N ASP A 144 0.89 -1.60 22.32
CA ASP A 144 1.53 -2.86 21.94
C ASP A 144 1.13 -3.36 20.53
N ALA A 145 0.21 -2.65 19.83
CA ALA A 145 -0.19 -3.00 18.48
C ALA A 145 0.70 -2.31 17.45
N LEU A 146 1.15 -3.07 16.45
CA LEU A 146 1.82 -2.49 15.28
C LEU A 146 0.88 -1.51 14.55
N ARG A 147 1.39 -0.36 14.19
CA ARG A 147 0.66 0.73 13.55
C ARG A 147 1.03 0.79 12.07
N VAL A 148 0.06 0.49 11.24
CA VAL A 148 0.22 0.43 9.78
C VAL A 148 -0.55 1.56 9.12
N LEU A 149 0.13 2.42 8.38
CA LEU A 149 -0.47 3.48 7.58
C LEU A 149 -0.47 3.09 6.10
N VAL A 150 -1.64 3.13 5.47
CA VAL A 150 -1.83 2.77 4.07
C VAL A 150 -2.18 4.01 3.26
N THR A 151 -1.44 4.24 2.18
CA THR A 151 -1.74 5.28 1.18
C THR A 151 -1.63 4.69 -0.22
N HIS A 152 -2.20 5.34 -1.24
CA HIS A 152 -1.91 4.94 -2.61
C HIS A 152 -0.58 5.53 -3.08
N HIS A 153 -0.44 6.86 -2.99
CA HIS A 153 0.80 7.53 -3.39
C HIS A 153 1.84 7.41 -2.29
N PRO A 154 3.08 7.05 -2.64
CA PRO A 154 4.19 6.99 -1.70
C PRO A 154 4.43 8.32 -0.97
N LEU A 155 4.83 8.22 0.29
CA LEU A 155 5.20 9.39 1.11
C LEU A 155 6.68 9.76 0.96
N PHE A 156 7.44 8.98 0.18
CA PHE A 156 8.85 9.20 -0.15
C PHE A 156 9.02 9.35 -1.66
N ALA A 157 10.03 10.10 -2.05
CA ALA A 157 10.54 10.05 -3.42
C ALA A 157 11.34 8.75 -3.58
N LEU A 158 10.83 7.84 -4.38
CA LEU A 158 11.45 6.54 -4.62
C LEU A 158 12.06 6.50 -6.02
N PRO A 159 13.23 5.84 -6.19
CA PRO A 159 13.76 5.58 -7.52
C PRO A 159 12.82 4.62 -8.26
N VAL A 160 12.56 4.91 -9.53
CA VAL A 160 11.66 4.12 -10.38
C VAL A 160 12.36 3.77 -11.69
N GLY A 161 12.28 2.49 -12.07
CA GLY A 161 12.89 1.96 -13.27
C GLY A 161 14.44 1.90 -13.24
N GLU A 162 15.04 1.43 -14.33
CA GLU A 162 16.51 1.31 -14.45
C GLU A 162 17.24 2.66 -14.45
N THR A 163 16.56 3.74 -14.83
CA THR A 163 17.14 5.09 -14.86
C THR A 163 17.37 5.67 -13.47
N GLY A 164 16.72 5.10 -12.44
CA GLY A 164 16.79 5.60 -11.07
C GLY A 164 16.18 7.00 -10.89
N ASP A 165 15.34 7.45 -11.83
CA ASP A 165 14.64 8.72 -11.71
C ASP A 165 13.74 8.70 -10.47
N LEU A 166 13.81 9.76 -9.66
CA LEU A 166 12.98 9.89 -8.46
C LEU A 166 11.56 10.34 -8.85
N GLU A 167 10.56 9.48 -8.62
CA GLU A 167 9.17 9.91 -8.66
C GLU A 167 8.81 10.66 -7.37
N ARG A 168 7.97 11.69 -7.52
CA ARG A 168 7.64 12.60 -6.43
C ARG A 168 6.78 11.92 -5.37
N ALA A 169 7.09 12.21 -4.12
CA ALA A 169 6.22 11.88 -2.99
C ALA A 169 4.89 12.64 -3.05
N ALA A 170 3.88 12.13 -2.36
CA ALA A 170 2.60 12.82 -2.17
C ALA A 170 2.79 14.22 -1.56
N GLY A 171 1.98 15.18 -1.98
CA GLY A 171 2.03 16.53 -1.43
C GLY A 171 1.80 16.56 0.09
N ARG A 172 2.63 17.28 0.82
CA ARG A 172 2.75 17.33 2.30
C ARG A 172 3.28 16.03 2.92
N SER A 173 3.99 15.22 2.17
CA SER A 173 4.59 13.99 2.68
C SER A 173 5.46 14.21 3.92
N GLU A 174 6.28 15.24 3.97
CA GLU A 174 7.11 15.57 5.14
C GLU A 174 6.26 15.72 6.42
N LEU A 175 5.15 16.46 6.36
CA LEU A 175 4.24 16.63 7.50
C LEU A 175 3.54 15.33 7.90
N VAL A 176 3.25 14.46 6.92
CA VAL A 176 2.68 13.13 7.19
C VAL A 176 3.71 12.24 7.86
N LEU A 177 4.96 12.27 7.40
CA LEU A 177 6.04 11.48 7.95
C LEU A 177 6.41 11.92 9.38
N ASP A 178 6.43 13.23 9.64
CA ASP A 178 6.58 13.76 10.99
C ASP A 178 5.44 13.26 11.90
N ALA A 179 4.19 13.35 11.43
CA ALA A 179 3.03 12.86 12.19
C ALA A 179 3.06 11.34 12.41
N ALA A 180 3.49 10.57 11.42
CA ALA A 180 3.62 9.12 11.51
C ALA A 180 4.73 8.72 12.49
N ALA A 181 5.86 9.43 12.47
CA ALA A 181 6.96 9.20 13.40
C ALA A 181 6.56 9.55 14.85
N ASP A 182 5.92 10.71 15.06
CA ASP A 182 5.41 11.14 16.37
C ASP A 182 4.40 10.13 16.92
N ALA A 183 3.56 9.56 16.04
CA ALA A 183 2.53 8.59 16.38
C ALA A 183 3.05 7.13 16.43
N GLY A 184 4.35 6.90 16.24
CA GLY A 184 4.97 5.59 16.30
C GLY A 184 4.48 4.62 15.22
N VAL A 185 4.31 5.07 13.98
CA VAL A 185 3.92 4.20 12.87
C VAL A 185 5.06 3.26 12.53
N ASP A 186 4.77 1.95 12.52
CA ASP A 186 5.74 0.87 12.30
C ASP A 186 5.88 0.50 10.83
N MET A 187 4.82 0.70 10.02
CA MET A 187 4.81 0.31 8.62
C MET A 187 4.02 1.28 7.75
N LEU A 188 4.57 1.58 6.58
CA LEU A 188 3.94 2.40 5.54
C LEU A 188 3.72 1.53 4.30
N LEU A 189 2.46 1.31 3.92
CA LEU A 189 2.09 0.55 2.73
C LEU A 189 1.65 1.50 1.62
N ALA A 190 2.17 1.31 0.40
CA ALA A 190 1.77 2.12 -0.75
C ALA A 190 1.75 1.31 -2.07
N GLY A 191 1.08 1.88 -3.10
CA GLY A 191 1.05 1.40 -4.48
C GLY A 191 1.66 2.40 -5.46
N HIS A 192 1.02 2.64 -6.61
CA HIS A 192 1.28 3.70 -7.57
C HIS A 192 2.47 3.50 -8.52
N HIS A 193 3.61 3.04 -8.03
CA HIS A 193 4.82 2.94 -8.87
C HIS A 193 4.85 1.69 -9.75
N HIS A 194 3.95 0.72 -9.52
CA HIS A 194 3.88 -0.56 -10.22
C HIS A 194 5.15 -1.42 -10.06
N THR A 195 5.97 -1.11 -9.07
CA THR A 195 7.22 -1.80 -8.74
C THR A 195 7.16 -2.22 -7.28
N ALA A 196 7.45 -3.47 -6.99
CA ALA A 196 7.50 -3.96 -5.61
C ALA A 196 8.86 -3.63 -4.99
N SER A 197 8.86 -3.02 -3.81
CA SER A 197 10.09 -2.75 -3.07
C SER A 197 9.85 -2.63 -1.57
N VAL A 198 10.89 -2.87 -0.80
CA VAL A 198 10.90 -2.70 0.66
C VAL A 198 12.12 -1.90 1.07
N HIS A 199 11.89 -0.86 1.84
CA HIS A 199 12.95 0.02 2.34
C HIS A 199 12.72 0.34 3.82
N SER A 200 13.79 0.58 4.56
CA SER A 200 13.68 1.27 5.85
C SER A 200 13.41 2.76 5.59
N ALA A 201 12.43 3.33 6.26
CA ALA A 201 12.12 4.75 6.14
C ALA A 201 13.32 5.64 6.48
N ARG A 202 14.18 5.19 7.39
CA ARG A 202 15.40 5.90 7.79
C ARG A 202 16.44 5.96 6.68
N ASP A 203 16.49 4.94 5.81
CA ASP A 203 17.41 4.93 4.66
C ASP A 203 16.95 5.89 3.57
N LEU A 204 15.66 6.22 3.55
CA LEU A 204 15.06 7.13 2.58
C LEU A 204 15.04 8.58 3.06
N VAL A 205 14.72 8.83 4.35
CA VAL A 205 14.69 10.18 4.95
C VAL A 205 14.99 10.09 6.45
N THR A 206 15.93 10.90 6.94
CA THR A 206 16.34 10.94 8.35
C THR A 206 15.23 11.29 9.35
N ARG A 207 14.09 11.85 8.88
CA ARG A 207 12.94 12.27 9.70
C ARG A 207 11.81 11.26 9.82
N ALA A 208 11.87 10.16 9.08
CA ALA A 208 10.71 9.26 8.93
C ALA A 208 10.58 8.18 10.01
N GLY A 209 11.33 8.29 11.09
CA GLY A 209 11.29 7.28 12.15
C GLY A 209 11.82 5.91 11.70
N ALA A 210 11.42 4.87 12.41
CA ALA A 210 11.89 3.50 12.21
C ALA A 210 10.99 2.65 11.29
N ALA A 211 9.95 3.22 10.67
CA ALA A 211 8.94 2.47 9.92
C ALA A 211 9.53 1.70 8.72
N LEU A 212 8.97 0.51 8.45
CA LEU A 212 9.16 -0.21 7.19
C LEU A 212 8.30 0.43 6.08
N VAL A 213 8.90 0.76 4.96
CA VAL A 213 8.21 1.22 3.76
C VAL A 213 8.04 0.05 2.80
N VAL A 214 6.81 -0.35 2.55
CA VAL A 214 6.48 -1.48 1.68
C VAL A 214 5.70 -0.99 0.48
N GLN A 215 6.30 -1.11 -0.69
CA GLN A 215 5.70 -0.76 -1.97
C GLN A 215 5.13 -2.01 -2.62
N ALA A 216 3.87 -1.96 -3.08
CA ALA A 216 3.29 -3.02 -3.88
C ALA A 216 3.49 -2.76 -5.38
N GLY A 217 3.75 -3.83 -6.12
CA GLY A 217 3.67 -3.86 -7.57
C GLY A 217 2.21 -3.85 -8.07
N THR A 218 2.01 -3.92 -9.38
CA THR A 218 0.67 -4.10 -9.94
C THR A 218 0.26 -5.58 -9.84
N ALA A 219 -0.91 -5.82 -9.24
CA ALA A 219 -1.35 -7.19 -8.99
C ALA A 219 -1.97 -7.85 -10.24
N THR A 220 -2.62 -7.10 -11.13
CA THR A 220 -3.46 -7.67 -12.19
C THR A 220 -3.29 -7.03 -13.57
N SER A 221 -2.51 -5.95 -13.69
CA SER A 221 -2.43 -5.23 -14.96
C SER A 221 -1.13 -5.50 -15.72
N HIS A 222 -1.15 -5.29 -17.04
CA HIS A 222 0.05 -5.36 -17.87
C HIS A 222 0.81 -4.01 -17.94
N ARG A 223 0.47 -3.06 -17.07
CA ARG A 223 1.25 -1.82 -16.90
C ARG A 223 2.51 -2.09 -16.08
N LEU A 224 3.29 -3.03 -16.55
CA LEU A 224 4.51 -3.47 -15.91
C LEU A 224 5.64 -2.46 -16.17
N ARG A 225 6.46 -2.23 -15.17
CA ARG A 225 7.73 -1.53 -15.27
C ARG A 225 8.84 -2.55 -15.03
N GLU A 226 9.08 -3.40 -16.05
CA GLU A 226 10.14 -4.43 -16.04
C GLU A 226 9.97 -5.58 -15.02
N GLU A 227 8.90 -5.52 -14.18
CA GLU A 227 8.58 -6.56 -13.22
C GLU A 227 7.32 -7.33 -13.62
N GLN A 228 7.15 -8.54 -13.11
CA GLN A 228 5.94 -9.33 -13.26
C GLN A 228 4.85 -8.82 -12.31
N GLN A 229 3.58 -9.17 -12.60
CA GLN A 229 2.50 -8.92 -11.65
C GLN A 229 2.85 -9.54 -10.30
N SER A 230 2.58 -8.77 -9.24
CA SER A 230 2.94 -9.20 -7.90
C SER A 230 2.06 -8.55 -6.83
N PHE A 231 2.02 -9.16 -5.67
CA PHE A 231 1.46 -8.60 -4.45
C PHE A 231 2.28 -9.05 -3.23
N ASN A 232 2.16 -8.34 -2.12
CA ASN A 232 2.91 -8.68 -0.91
C ASN A 232 2.06 -9.52 0.04
N ARG A 233 2.68 -10.55 0.61
CA ARG A 233 2.23 -11.21 1.83
C ARG A 233 3.09 -10.72 2.99
N ILE A 234 2.44 -10.28 4.06
CA ILE A 234 3.07 -9.68 5.24
C ILE A 234 2.64 -10.51 6.44
N ASP A 235 3.56 -11.28 7.00
CA ASP A 235 3.34 -12.08 8.19
C ASP A 235 3.94 -11.38 9.41
N ILE A 236 3.11 -11.08 10.42
CA ILE A 236 3.45 -10.34 11.64
C ILE A 236 3.43 -11.32 12.82
N GLN A 237 4.53 -11.39 13.56
CA GLN A 237 4.64 -12.22 14.76
C GLN A 237 5.46 -11.52 15.85
N GLY A 238 4.76 -10.89 16.82
CA GLY A 238 5.41 -10.04 17.82
C GLY A 238 6.22 -8.95 17.13
N ASP A 239 7.49 -8.81 17.50
CA ASP A 239 8.44 -7.81 16.95
C ASP A 239 9.11 -8.27 15.65
N SER A 240 8.51 -9.22 14.94
CA SER A 240 9.04 -9.73 13.67
C SER A 240 8.01 -9.58 12.56
N VAL A 241 8.46 -9.09 11.40
CA VAL A 241 7.69 -8.98 10.16
C VAL A 241 8.42 -9.74 9.06
N THR A 242 7.72 -10.67 8.42
CA THR A 242 8.19 -11.36 7.22
C THR A 242 7.42 -10.86 6.02
N LEU A 243 8.13 -10.36 5.03
CA LEU A 243 7.58 -9.88 3.77
C LEU A 243 7.92 -10.89 2.67
N THR A 244 6.90 -11.46 2.04
CA THR A 244 7.07 -12.40 0.93
C THR A 244 6.42 -11.82 -0.31
N LEU A 245 7.21 -11.59 -1.36
CA LEU A 245 6.68 -11.17 -2.66
C LEU A 245 6.04 -12.37 -3.35
N GLN A 246 4.74 -12.25 -3.65
CA GLN A 246 4.02 -13.22 -4.47
C GLN A 246 4.09 -12.76 -5.92
N THR A 247 4.72 -13.53 -6.79
CA THR A 247 5.00 -13.16 -8.20
C THR A 247 4.25 -14.06 -9.16
N TRP A 248 3.70 -13.48 -10.23
CA TRP A 248 3.01 -14.22 -11.29
C TRP A 248 3.99 -15.05 -12.12
N SER A 249 3.84 -16.37 -12.14
CA SER A 249 4.69 -17.30 -12.88
C SER A 249 4.27 -17.54 -14.35
N GLY A 250 3.13 -16.94 -14.75
CA GLY A 250 2.45 -17.25 -16.01
C GLY A 250 1.25 -18.21 -15.84
N GLU A 251 1.14 -18.89 -14.71
CA GLU A 251 0.05 -19.84 -14.39
C GLU A 251 -0.59 -19.59 -13.02
N LYS A 252 0.21 -19.26 -12.02
CA LYS A 252 -0.21 -18.98 -10.64
C LYS A 252 0.72 -17.97 -9.98
N PHE A 253 0.30 -17.46 -8.81
CA PHE A 253 1.22 -16.71 -7.95
C PHE A 253 2.08 -17.69 -7.14
N GLU A 254 3.36 -17.42 -7.09
CA GLU A 254 4.37 -18.20 -6.38
C GLU A 254 5.14 -17.31 -5.41
N SER A 255 5.54 -17.86 -4.27
CA SER A 255 6.39 -17.15 -3.33
C SER A 255 7.76 -16.91 -3.95
N GLY A 256 8.11 -15.64 -4.10
CA GLY A 256 9.39 -15.17 -4.59
C GLY A 256 10.33 -14.79 -3.45
N THR A 257 10.85 -13.55 -3.51
CA THR A 257 11.76 -13.01 -2.48
C THR A 257 11.07 -12.93 -1.13
N GLU A 258 11.74 -13.45 -0.10
CA GLU A 258 11.34 -13.34 1.30
C GLU A 258 12.36 -12.50 2.06
N GLN A 259 11.89 -11.56 2.87
CA GLN A 259 12.70 -10.70 3.72
C GLN A 259 12.09 -10.68 5.12
N ARG A 260 12.88 -11.01 6.12
CA ARG A 260 12.47 -10.95 7.52
C ARG A 260 13.11 -9.77 8.22
N TYR A 261 12.28 -9.00 8.91
CA TYR A 261 12.69 -7.85 9.71
C TYR A 261 12.39 -8.10 11.17
N GLU A 262 13.26 -7.64 12.05
CA GLU A 262 13.10 -7.71 13.51
C GLU A 262 13.21 -6.29 14.09
N LEU A 263 12.32 -5.95 15.02
CA LEU A 263 12.35 -4.68 15.73
C LEU A 263 13.41 -4.77 16.85
N VAL A 264 14.47 -4.00 16.72
CA VAL A 264 15.60 -3.96 17.66
C VAL A 264 15.92 -2.51 17.99
N ASP A 265 15.83 -2.13 19.28
CA ASP A 265 16.06 -0.76 19.74
C ASP A 265 15.18 0.27 18.98
N ASP A 266 13.89 -0.02 18.85
CA ASP A 266 12.88 0.77 18.11
C ASP A 266 13.21 0.94 16.60
N HIS A 267 13.95 0.00 16.00
CA HIS A 267 14.31 0.04 14.58
C HIS A 267 14.16 -1.33 13.93
N TRP A 268 13.52 -1.35 12.77
CA TRP A 268 13.44 -2.55 11.93
C TRP A 268 14.81 -2.84 11.29
N ARG A 269 15.29 -4.06 11.49
CA ARG A 269 16.54 -4.55 10.91
C ARG A 269 16.27 -5.81 10.11
N LEU A 270 16.88 -5.92 8.93
CA LEU A 270 16.82 -7.13 8.13
C LEU A 270 17.54 -8.25 8.89
N ALA A 271 16.81 -9.33 9.19
CA ALA A 271 17.37 -10.50 9.88
C ALA A 271 18.43 -11.19 8.98
N GLY A 272 19.54 -11.61 9.57
CA GLY A 272 20.63 -12.27 8.84
C GLY A 272 21.73 -11.33 8.30
N HIS A 273 21.62 -10.02 8.43
CA HIS A 273 22.76 -9.11 8.28
C HIS A 273 23.47 -8.96 9.61
N GLU A 274 24.38 -9.87 9.93
CA GLU A 274 25.39 -9.61 10.97
C GLU A 274 26.22 -8.40 10.52
N ARG A 275 26.23 -7.32 11.33
CA ARG A 275 27.24 -6.28 11.19
C ARG A 275 28.61 -6.95 11.38
N THR A 276 29.39 -7.07 10.32
CA THR A 276 30.84 -7.16 10.46
C THR A 276 31.30 -5.84 11.11
N LEU A 277 31.52 -5.91 12.42
CA LEU A 277 32.19 -4.85 13.19
C LEU A 277 33.65 -4.74 12.71
N ASN A 278 33.90 -4.23 11.52
CA ASN A 278 35.20 -3.87 11.01
C ASN A 278 35.06 -2.91 9.82
N GLU A 279 34.63 -1.69 10.08
CA GLU A 279 35.00 -0.56 9.24
C GLU A 279 35.77 0.44 10.13
N PRO A 280 37.05 0.72 9.82
CA PRO A 280 37.79 1.75 10.53
C PRO A 280 37.18 3.12 10.18
N ALA A 281 37.01 3.94 11.24
CA ALA A 281 36.68 5.34 11.10
C ALA A 281 37.72 6.05 10.21
N HIS A 282 37.24 6.65 9.11
CA HIS A 282 37.97 7.67 8.36
C HIS A 282 37.11 8.94 8.29
#